data_4f5438d12cc4e7e8b98e2a41b30eab03
#
_entry.id   4f5438d12cc4e7e8b98e2a41b30eab03
#
_cell.length_a   1.000
_cell.length_b   1.000
_cell.length_c   1.000
_cell.angle_alpha   90.00
_cell.angle_beta   90.00
_cell.angle_gamma   90.00
#
_symmetry.space_group_name_H-M   'P 1'
#
loop_
_entity.id
_entity.type
_entity.pdbx_description
1 polymer ?
#
loop_
_entity_poly.entity_id
_entity_poly.type
_entity_poly.pdbx_seq_one_letter_code
_entity_poly.pdbx_strand_id
1 'polypeptide(L)'
;MSKKPAPKKPESKRPAPKRSEGAGKPAAKAAPKDTPRKATAKEITAASAPYVPAPEAPKPSATPPQPAAASPATGYVQLAPGDPAPWFKQRSTSNPSYVFDTAAGRWIVLCFFGTAGDPASRAALAALAANRDLFDDTRASFFGVSVDPRDEAEGRVAESMPGLRFFWDFDGAVARAYGAVPRDATPAKGAVAMRRFWLVLDPTLRVARVFPFRPDGTEAAELFAYLRGLPAPGAHAGFDVQAPVLILPNVFEAEFCRRLIG
;
A
#
# COMPACT_ATOMS: atom_id res chain seq x y z
N MET A 1 -32.89 -65.08 2.57
CA MET A 1 -31.56 -64.57 2.17
C MET A 1 -31.20 -63.43 3.14
N SER A 2 -30.32 -63.77 4.09
CA SER A 2 -29.98 -62.91 5.24
C SER A 2 -29.01 -61.83 4.87
N LYS A 3 -29.34 -60.56 5.24
CA LYS A 3 -28.42 -59.40 5.18
C LYS A 3 -27.43 -59.41 6.34
N LYS A 4 -26.13 -59.44 6.02
CA LYS A 4 -25.02 -59.39 6.93
C LYS A 4 -24.77 -57.92 7.34
N PRO A 5 -24.59 -57.58 8.63
CA PRO A 5 -24.31 -56.20 9.04
C PRO A 5 -22.81 -55.88 8.87
N ALA A 6 -22.51 -54.60 8.58
CA ALA A 6 -21.17 -54.05 8.40
C ALA A 6 -20.43 -53.82 9.76
N PRO A 7 -19.10 -53.90 9.80
CA PRO A 7 -18.33 -53.75 11.01
C PRO A 7 -18.18 -52.28 11.47
N LYS A 8 -18.29 -52.07 12.81
CA LYS A 8 -18.10 -50.79 13.48
C LYS A 8 -16.61 -50.41 13.54
N LYS A 9 -16.31 -49.19 13.25
CA LYS A 9 -15.01 -48.53 13.32
C LYS A 9 -14.62 -48.28 14.80
N PRO A 10 -13.39 -48.50 15.25
CA PRO A 10 -12.99 -48.23 16.62
C PRO A 10 -12.75 -46.74 16.85
N GLU A 11 -13.26 -46.28 18.00
CA GLU A 11 -13.17 -44.91 18.54
C GLU A 11 -11.77 -44.71 19.14
N SER A 12 -11.00 -43.75 18.61
CA SER A 12 -9.67 -43.38 19.11
C SER A 12 -9.83 -42.38 20.27
N LYS A 13 -9.50 -42.85 21.49
CA LYS A 13 -9.40 -42.01 22.69
C LYS A 13 -8.17 -41.13 22.63
N ARG A 14 -8.36 -39.81 22.65
CA ARG A 14 -7.32 -38.81 22.90
C ARG A 14 -6.92 -38.83 24.39
N PRO A 15 -5.64 -38.81 24.75
CA PRO A 15 -5.23 -38.55 26.14
C PRO A 15 -5.21 -37.06 26.46
N ALA A 16 -5.66 -36.71 27.66
CA ALA A 16 -5.66 -35.39 28.24
C ALA A 16 -4.23 -34.92 28.61
N PRO A 17 -3.90 -33.62 28.54
CA PRO A 17 -2.61 -33.11 28.98
C PRO A 17 -2.54 -33.04 30.51
N LYS A 18 -1.45 -33.60 31.05
CA LYS A 18 -1.11 -33.51 32.47
C LYS A 18 -0.65 -32.08 32.83
N ARG A 19 -1.27 -31.53 33.85
CA ARG A 19 -0.91 -30.30 34.55
C ARG A 19 0.32 -30.58 35.41
N SER A 20 1.45 -29.91 35.17
CA SER A 20 2.58 -29.88 36.09
C SER A 20 2.54 -28.56 36.88
N GLU A 21 2.28 -28.70 38.17
CA GLU A 21 2.57 -27.68 39.18
C GLU A 21 4.07 -27.64 39.43
N GLY A 22 4.64 -26.44 39.38
CA GLY A 22 6.02 -26.20 39.75
C GLY A 22 6.16 -24.75 40.21
N ALA A 23 6.02 -24.56 41.51
CA ALA A 23 6.27 -23.29 42.17
C ALA A 23 7.76 -22.96 42.15
N GLY A 24 8.09 -21.77 41.72
CA GLY A 24 9.44 -21.19 41.83
C GLY A 24 9.36 -19.68 41.81
N LYS A 25 9.33 -19.11 43.00
CA LYS A 25 9.39 -17.67 43.26
C LYS A 25 10.85 -17.23 43.23
N PRO A 26 11.30 -16.30 42.40
CA PRO A 26 12.57 -15.62 42.63
C PRO A 26 12.39 -14.29 43.34
N ALA A 27 13.28 -14.10 44.30
CA ALA A 27 13.38 -12.96 45.20
C ALA A 27 13.60 -11.61 44.49
N ALA A 28 12.96 -10.58 45.01
CA ALA A 28 13.18 -9.20 44.68
C ALA A 28 14.59 -8.76 45.04
N LYS A 29 15.35 -8.29 44.06
CA LYS A 29 16.64 -7.62 44.26
C LYS A 29 16.42 -6.12 44.21
N ALA A 30 16.71 -5.46 45.33
CA ALA A 30 16.55 -4.03 45.56
C ALA A 30 17.28 -3.19 44.52
N ALA A 31 16.64 -2.16 44.02
CA ALA A 31 17.23 -1.08 43.24
C ALA A 31 18.00 -0.10 44.15
N PRO A 32 19.15 0.44 43.73
CA PRO A 32 19.84 1.51 44.46
C PRO A 32 19.07 2.84 44.27
N LYS A 33 18.87 3.53 45.38
CA LYS A 33 18.35 4.91 45.46
C LYS A 33 19.41 5.87 44.92
N ASP A 34 19.22 6.44 43.75
CA ASP A 34 20.01 7.57 43.30
C ASP A 34 19.39 8.87 43.82
N THR A 35 20.24 9.58 44.59
CA THR A 35 20.00 10.90 45.14
C THR A 35 20.11 11.95 44.03
N PRO A 36 19.24 12.96 43.93
CA PRO A 36 19.33 13.97 42.90
C PRO A 36 20.52 14.91 43.17
N ARG A 37 21.50 14.85 42.31
CA ARG A 37 22.64 15.77 42.30
C ARG A 37 22.19 17.15 41.81
N LYS A 38 22.18 18.12 42.71
CA LYS A 38 21.90 19.52 42.48
C LYS A 38 22.92 20.09 41.46
N ALA A 39 22.51 20.30 40.20
CA ALA A 39 23.35 21.00 39.24
C ALA A 39 23.21 22.50 39.45
N THR A 40 24.32 23.13 39.82
CA THR A 40 24.48 24.58 39.88
C THR A 40 24.41 25.16 38.45
N ALA A 41 23.46 26.04 38.23
CA ALA A 41 23.37 26.84 37.03
C ALA A 41 24.60 27.73 36.90
N LYS A 42 25.43 27.45 35.90
CA LYS A 42 26.54 28.34 35.52
C LYS A 42 25.94 29.29 34.47
N GLU A 43 25.87 30.54 34.86
CA GLU A 43 25.44 31.66 34.02
C GLU A 43 26.34 31.73 32.77
N ILE A 44 25.78 31.42 31.59
CA ILE A 44 26.47 31.66 30.34
C ILE A 44 25.99 33.01 29.84
N THR A 45 26.78 34.03 30.14
CA THR A 45 26.64 35.34 29.53
C THR A 45 27.13 35.26 28.10
N ALA A 46 26.21 35.04 27.15
CA ALA A 46 26.50 35.16 25.73
C ALA A 46 26.60 36.64 25.36
N ALA A 47 27.79 37.10 25.07
CA ALA A 47 27.99 38.41 24.46
C ALA A 47 27.32 38.42 23.08
N SER A 48 26.29 39.23 22.95
CA SER A 48 25.63 39.53 21.70
C SER A 48 26.56 40.36 20.80
N ALA A 49 27.07 39.73 19.73
CA ALA A 49 27.77 40.47 18.69
C ALA A 49 26.75 41.33 17.91
N PRO A 50 27.11 42.55 17.49
CA PRO A 50 26.18 43.42 16.75
C PRO A 50 25.84 42.79 15.37
N TYR A 51 24.56 42.75 15.05
CA TYR A 51 24.04 42.34 13.77
C TYR A 51 24.51 43.29 12.66
N VAL A 52 25.32 42.80 11.73
CA VAL A 52 25.66 43.49 10.48
C VAL A 52 24.66 42.99 9.41
N PRO A 53 23.79 43.83 8.84
CA PRO A 53 22.88 43.40 7.77
C PRO A 53 23.71 43.00 6.57
N ALA A 54 23.42 41.78 6.05
CA ALA A 54 23.97 41.33 4.79
C ALA A 54 23.50 42.20 3.63
N PRO A 55 24.31 42.39 2.57
CA PRO A 55 23.90 43.16 1.41
C PRO A 55 22.65 42.53 0.76
N GLU A 56 21.71 43.43 0.44
CA GLU A 56 20.43 43.08 -0.19
C GLU A 56 20.66 42.27 -1.47
N ALA A 57 20.20 41.01 -1.50
CA ALA A 57 20.29 40.17 -2.67
C ALA A 57 19.43 40.79 -3.80
N PRO A 58 19.90 40.74 -5.07
CA PRO A 58 19.15 41.29 -6.19
C PRO A 58 17.79 40.59 -6.29
N LYS A 59 16.72 41.37 -6.43
CA LYS A 59 15.36 40.90 -6.65
C LYS A 59 15.34 39.94 -7.82
N PRO A 60 14.81 38.70 -7.68
CA PRO A 60 14.62 37.82 -8.82
C PRO A 60 13.54 38.42 -9.72
N SER A 61 13.96 39.05 -10.81
CA SER A 61 13.09 39.35 -11.93
C SER A 61 13.09 38.14 -12.83
N ALA A 62 12.03 37.44 -12.80
CA ALA A 62 11.40 36.54 -13.76
C ALA A 62 10.70 35.43 -12.98
N THR A 63 9.41 35.48 -12.93
CA THR A 63 8.56 34.32 -12.60
C THR A 63 9.00 33.19 -13.52
N PRO A 64 9.44 32.03 -12.97
CA PRO A 64 9.70 30.88 -13.82
C PRO A 64 8.41 30.59 -14.58
N PRO A 65 8.49 30.18 -15.87
CA PRO A 65 7.31 29.83 -16.63
C PRO A 65 6.56 28.77 -15.86
N GLN A 66 5.37 29.11 -15.42
CA GLN A 66 4.44 28.19 -14.79
C GLN A 66 4.24 27.08 -15.82
N PRO A 67 4.52 25.80 -15.50
CA PRO A 67 4.28 24.72 -16.45
C PRO A 67 2.84 24.89 -16.90
N ALA A 68 2.64 25.06 -18.21
CA ALA A 68 1.34 25.22 -18.83
C ALA A 68 0.46 24.11 -18.26
N ALA A 69 -0.63 24.50 -17.61
CA ALA A 69 -1.63 23.58 -17.10
C ALA A 69 -1.98 22.64 -18.25
N ALA A 70 -1.51 21.39 -18.16
CA ALA A 70 -1.84 20.39 -19.14
C ALA A 70 -3.35 20.38 -19.25
N SER A 71 -3.86 20.67 -20.46
CA SER A 71 -5.29 20.59 -20.77
C SER A 71 -5.83 19.29 -20.16
N PRO A 72 -7.04 19.29 -19.56
CA PRO A 72 -7.58 18.09 -18.95
C PRO A 72 -7.73 17.03 -20.05
N ALA A 73 -6.69 16.21 -20.23
CA ALA A 73 -6.72 15.11 -21.15
C ALA A 73 -7.83 14.17 -20.69
N THR A 74 -8.95 14.19 -21.46
CA THR A 74 -9.99 13.16 -21.50
C THR A 74 -10.06 12.21 -20.32
N GLY A 75 -10.84 12.59 -19.32
CA GLY A 75 -11.58 11.69 -18.45
C GLY A 75 -10.85 10.70 -17.54
N TYR A 76 -9.62 10.32 -17.80
CA TYR A 76 -8.89 9.35 -17.00
C TYR A 76 -8.01 9.99 -15.91
N VAL A 77 -7.98 9.37 -14.73
CA VAL A 77 -6.97 9.68 -13.72
C VAL A 77 -5.59 9.28 -14.26
N GLN A 78 -4.59 10.10 -14.04
CA GLN A 78 -3.19 9.78 -14.35
C GLN A 78 -2.45 9.63 -13.02
N LEU A 79 -1.86 8.48 -12.78
CA LEU A 79 -1.01 8.23 -11.62
C LEU A 79 0.44 8.17 -12.08
N ALA A 80 1.29 8.99 -11.45
CA ALA A 80 2.72 9.06 -11.72
C ALA A 80 3.52 8.39 -10.58
N PRO A 81 4.75 7.93 -10.82
CA PRO A 81 5.63 7.46 -9.76
C PRO A 81 5.78 8.50 -8.65
N GLY A 82 5.63 8.05 -7.39
CA GLY A 82 5.60 8.88 -6.18
C GLY A 82 4.21 9.33 -5.73
N ASP A 83 3.20 9.27 -6.60
CA ASP A 83 1.83 9.60 -6.19
C ASP A 83 1.31 8.60 -5.15
N PRO A 84 0.55 9.05 -4.14
CA PRO A 84 -0.13 8.16 -3.23
C PRO A 84 -1.21 7.36 -3.96
N ALA A 85 -1.31 6.05 -3.69
CA ALA A 85 -2.39 5.23 -4.21
C ALA A 85 -3.74 5.72 -3.65
N PRO A 86 -4.79 5.85 -4.48
CA PRO A 86 -6.12 6.16 -3.99
C PRO A 86 -6.61 5.13 -2.97
N TRP A 87 -7.12 5.58 -1.84
CA TRP A 87 -7.69 4.71 -0.82
C TRP A 87 -9.06 4.20 -1.26
N PHE A 88 -9.31 2.94 -0.99
CA PHE A 88 -10.60 2.36 -1.28
C PHE A 88 -10.92 1.21 -0.33
N LYS A 89 -12.20 0.87 -0.28
CA LYS A 89 -12.73 -0.30 0.37
C LYS A 89 -13.56 -1.05 -0.67
N GLN A 90 -13.24 -2.33 -0.87
CA GLN A 90 -13.89 -3.12 -1.90
C GLN A 90 -14.02 -4.59 -1.47
N ARG A 91 -15.00 -5.27 -2.00
CA ARG A 91 -15.16 -6.71 -1.83
C ARG A 91 -14.04 -7.45 -2.59
N SER A 92 -13.42 -8.41 -1.93
CA SER A 92 -12.41 -9.29 -2.52
C SER A 92 -12.87 -10.75 -2.50
N THR A 93 -12.08 -11.64 -3.06
CA THR A 93 -12.35 -13.09 -3.08
C THR A 93 -12.57 -13.69 -1.70
N SER A 94 -11.85 -13.22 -0.68
CA SER A 94 -11.90 -13.76 0.68
C SER A 94 -12.46 -12.81 1.73
N ASN A 95 -12.68 -11.53 1.39
CA ASN A 95 -13.14 -10.53 2.34
C ASN A 95 -14.25 -9.66 1.73
N PRO A 96 -15.46 -9.67 2.32
CA PRO A 96 -16.58 -8.87 1.80
C PRO A 96 -16.34 -7.36 1.89
N SER A 97 -15.33 -6.91 2.62
CA SER A 97 -15.09 -5.51 2.90
C SER A 97 -13.62 -5.22 3.16
N TYR A 98 -12.78 -5.53 2.18
CA TYR A 98 -11.34 -5.34 2.28
C TYR A 98 -11.00 -3.84 2.23
N VAL A 99 -10.26 -3.37 3.20
CA VAL A 99 -9.74 -2.01 3.32
C VAL A 99 -8.32 -2.00 2.77
N PHE A 100 -8.09 -1.33 1.64
CA PHE A 100 -6.86 -1.51 0.86
C PHE A 100 -5.60 -1.00 1.55
N ASP A 101 -5.68 0.06 2.34
CA ASP A 101 -4.55 0.61 3.10
C ASP A 101 -3.93 -0.38 4.09
N THR A 102 -4.69 -1.39 4.53
CA THR A 102 -4.16 -2.49 5.37
C THR A 102 -3.17 -3.40 4.64
N ALA A 103 -3.03 -3.25 3.32
CA ALA A 103 -2.03 -3.98 2.54
C ALA A 103 -0.62 -3.38 2.63
N ALA A 104 -0.45 -2.18 3.22
CA ALA A 104 0.84 -1.52 3.38
C ALA A 104 1.89 -2.41 4.09
N GLY A 105 3.16 -2.04 3.96
CA GLY A 105 4.29 -2.76 4.58
C GLY A 105 4.99 -3.75 3.66
N ARG A 106 4.52 -3.93 2.43
CA ARG A 106 5.09 -4.81 1.41
C ARG A 106 4.89 -4.23 0.02
N TRP A 107 5.59 -4.76 -0.95
CA TRP A 107 5.33 -4.40 -2.35
C TRP A 107 3.94 -4.89 -2.77
N ILE A 108 3.19 -4.06 -3.48
CA ILE A 108 1.86 -4.41 -3.97
C ILE A 108 1.86 -4.37 -5.49
N VAL A 109 1.29 -5.39 -6.10
CA VAL A 109 0.98 -5.40 -7.53
C VAL A 109 -0.54 -5.37 -7.68
N LEU A 110 -1.07 -4.28 -8.20
CA LEU A 110 -2.45 -4.19 -8.68
C LEU A 110 -2.48 -4.48 -10.18
N CYS A 111 -3.39 -5.34 -10.62
CA CYS A 111 -3.60 -5.64 -12.04
C CYS A 111 -5.02 -5.26 -12.44
N PHE A 112 -5.16 -4.21 -13.24
CA PHE A 112 -6.42 -3.81 -13.85
C PHE A 112 -6.60 -4.57 -15.16
N PHE A 113 -7.03 -5.83 -15.08
CA PHE A 113 -7.19 -6.70 -16.25
C PHE A 113 -8.58 -6.64 -16.89
N GLY A 114 -9.58 -6.16 -16.16
CA GLY A 114 -10.96 -6.00 -16.62
C GLY A 114 -11.78 -7.26 -16.51
N THR A 115 -11.60 -8.22 -17.40
CA THR A 115 -12.25 -9.53 -17.36
C THR A 115 -11.29 -10.65 -17.72
N ALA A 116 -11.36 -11.76 -17.01
CA ALA A 116 -10.61 -12.97 -17.34
C ALA A 116 -11.17 -13.69 -18.61
N GLY A 117 -12.30 -13.25 -19.12
CA GLY A 117 -12.83 -13.69 -20.41
C GLY A 117 -12.02 -13.21 -21.63
N ASP A 118 -11.24 -12.14 -21.49
CA ASP A 118 -10.41 -11.57 -22.54
C ASP A 118 -9.08 -12.33 -22.74
N PRO A 119 -8.65 -12.59 -23.99
CA PRO A 119 -7.40 -13.33 -24.25
C PRO A 119 -6.15 -12.69 -23.63
N ALA A 120 -5.98 -11.36 -23.74
CA ALA A 120 -4.81 -10.68 -23.20
C ALA A 120 -4.81 -10.73 -21.66
N SER A 121 -5.98 -10.60 -21.03
CA SER A 121 -6.12 -10.73 -19.57
C SER A 121 -5.81 -12.16 -19.11
N ARG A 122 -6.24 -13.19 -19.85
CA ARG A 122 -5.85 -14.59 -19.56
C ARG A 122 -4.34 -14.81 -19.68
N ALA A 123 -3.70 -14.24 -20.69
CA ALA A 123 -2.24 -14.32 -20.84
C ALA A 123 -1.52 -13.67 -19.65
N ALA A 124 -1.98 -12.48 -19.20
CA ALA A 124 -1.45 -11.80 -18.03
C ALA A 124 -1.63 -12.65 -16.75
N LEU A 125 -2.80 -13.23 -16.54
CA LEU A 125 -3.07 -14.10 -15.38
C LEU A 125 -2.26 -15.41 -15.44
N ALA A 126 -2.01 -15.95 -16.62
CA ALA A 126 -1.13 -17.10 -16.79
C ALA A 126 0.33 -16.76 -16.46
N ALA A 127 0.80 -15.56 -16.88
CA ALA A 127 2.12 -15.07 -16.51
C ALA A 127 2.25 -14.84 -15.00
N LEU A 128 1.20 -14.35 -14.33
CA LEU A 128 1.13 -14.26 -12.86
C LEU A 128 1.28 -15.65 -12.23
N ALA A 129 0.54 -16.63 -12.69
CA ALA A 129 0.60 -17.99 -12.16
C ALA A 129 2.00 -18.62 -12.31
N ALA A 130 2.67 -18.36 -13.42
CA ALA A 130 4.05 -18.80 -13.67
C ALA A 130 5.10 -18.13 -12.76
N ASN A 131 4.75 -17.00 -12.12
CA ASN A 131 5.62 -16.24 -11.21
C ASN A 131 5.02 -16.15 -9.79
N ARG A 132 4.25 -17.18 -9.41
CA ARG A 132 3.51 -17.26 -8.14
C ARG A 132 4.42 -17.13 -6.91
N ASP A 133 5.64 -17.61 -7.02
CA ASP A 133 6.68 -17.61 -5.99
C ASP A 133 7.07 -16.23 -5.47
N LEU A 134 6.79 -15.17 -6.24
CA LEU A 134 7.07 -13.78 -5.85
C LEU A 134 6.09 -13.22 -4.81
N PHE A 135 4.95 -13.89 -4.60
CA PHE A 135 3.84 -13.37 -3.80
C PHE A 135 3.59 -14.23 -2.57
N ASP A 136 4.05 -13.78 -1.43
CA ASP A 136 4.05 -14.51 -0.16
C ASP A 136 3.39 -13.75 1.01
N ASP A 137 2.80 -12.55 0.74
CA ASP A 137 2.25 -11.62 1.73
C ASP A 137 3.30 -11.00 2.68
N THR A 138 4.56 -11.38 2.55
CA THR A 138 5.67 -10.80 3.32
C THR A 138 6.47 -9.83 2.47
N ARG A 139 6.93 -10.29 1.32
CA ARG A 139 7.68 -9.48 0.36
C ARG A 139 6.75 -8.73 -0.58
N ALA A 140 5.82 -9.44 -1.18
CA ALA A 140 4.87 -8.87 -2.11
C ALA A 140 3.50 -9.54 -2.04
N SER A 141 2.46 -8.77 -2.40
CA SER A 141 1.09 -9.24 -2.58
C SER A 141 0.56 -8.79 -3.93
N PHE A 142 -0.27 -9.62 -4.52
CA PHE A 142 -0.97 -9.34 -5.76
C PHE A 142 -2.46 -9.15 -5.50
N PHE A 143 -3.04 -8.17 -6.20
CA PHE A 143 -4.47 -7.94 -6.26
C PHE A 143 -4.90 -7.71 -7.70
N GLY A 144 -5.71 -8.62 -8.23
CA GLY A 144 -6.37 -8.44 -9.52
C GLY A 144 -7.67 -7.66 -9.36
N VAL A 145 -7.98 -6.77 -10.30
CA VAL A 145 -9.23 -6.00 -10.31
C VAL A 145 -10.06 -6.44 -11.50
N SER A 146 -11.19 -7.12 -11.21
CA SER A 146 -12.20 -7.52 -12.20
C SER A 146 -13.39 -6.59 -12.14
N VAL A 147 -13.87 -6.18 -13.32
CA VAL A 147 -15.11 -5.40 -13.48
C VAL A 147 -16.24 -6.23 -14.10
N ASP A 148 -15.99 -7.52 -14.41
CA ASP A 148 -16.97 -8.42 -15.02
C ASP A 148 -17.56 -9.38 -13.97
N PRO A 149 -18.86 -9.28 -13.65
CA PRO A 149 -19.51 -10.19 -12.70
C PRO A 149 -19.41 -11.68 -13.06
N ARG A 150 -19.20 -12.01 -14.35
CA ARG A 150 -19.03 -13.39 -14.80
C ARG A 150 -17.73 -14.02 -14.31
N ASP A 151 -16.70 -13.22 -14.00
CA ASP A 151 -15.46 -13.76 -13.47
C ASP A 151 -15.66 -14.41 -12.10
N GLU A 152 -16.56 -13.87 -11.29
CA GLU A 152 -16.97 -14.48 -10.02
C GLU A 152 -17.98 -15.61 -10.25
N ALA A 153 -19.04 -15.35 -11.04
CA ALA A 153 -20.14 -16.32 -11.23
C ALA A 153 -19.68 -17.63 -11.88
N GLU A 154 -18.70 -17.55 -12.77
CA GLU A 154 -18.13 -18.71 -13.49
C GLU A 154 -16.81 -19.20 -12.89
N GLY A 155 -16.33 -18.58 -11.79
CA GLY A 155 -15.08 -18.96 -11.14
C GLY A 155 -13.84 -18.83 -12.04
N ARG A 156 -13.82 -17.81 -12.93
CA ARG A 156 -12.72 -17.62 -13.89
C ARG A 156 -11.40 -17.25 -13.26
N VAL A 157 -11.45 -16.67 -12.06
CA VAL A 157 -10.28 -16.36 -11.24
C VAL A 157 -10.49 -16.89 -9.83
N ALA A 158 -9.41 -17.34 -9.21
CA ALA A 158 -9.43 -17.83 -7.84
C ALA A 158 -8.25 -17.24 -7.06
N GLU A 159 -8.50 -16.94 -5.79
CA GLU A 159 -7.41 -16.57 -4.88
C GLU A 159 -6.44 -17.73 -4.66
N SER A 160 -5.21 -17.40 -4.36
CA SER A 160 -4.19 -18.36 -3.96
C SER A 160 -3.39 -17.77 -2.80
N MET A 161 -3.77 -18.14 -1.60
CA MET A 161 -3.11 -17.66 -0.39
C MET A 161 -1.84 -18.44 -0.07
N PRO A 162 -0.84 -17.77 0.53
CA PRO A 162 -0.72 -16.34 0.70
C PRO A 162 -0.43 -15.62 -0.62
N GLY A 163 -0.73 -14.35 -0.73
CA GLY A 163 -0.19 -13.44 -1.74
C GLY A 163 -1.07 -13.09 -2.92
N LEU A 164 -2.05 -13.91 -3.34
CA LEU A 164 -2.89 -13.63 -4.49
C LEU A 164 -4.36 -13.48 -4.10
N ARG A 165 -4.94 -12.31 -4.41
CA ARG A 165 -6.35 -11.97 -4.19
C ARG A 165 -6.91 -11.22 -5.38
N PHE A 166 -8.26 -11.19 -5.49
CA PHE A 166 -8.95 -10.41 -6.51
C PHE A 166 -10.01 -9.51 -5.89
N PHE A 167 -10.16 -8.31 -6.44
CA PHE A 167 -11.24 -7.38 -6.12
C PHE A 167 -12.35 -7.47 -7.14
N TRP A 168 -13.60 -7.43 -6.67
CA TRP A 168 -14.82 -7.44 -7.46
C TRP A 168 -15.33 -6.00 -7.62
N ASP A 169 -14.78 -5.28 -8.59
CA ASP A 169 -15.04 -3.85 -8.85
C ASP A 169 -16.16 -3.68 -9.91
N PHE A 170 -17.31 -4.33 -9.67
CA PHE A 170 -18.40 -4.38 -10.66
C PHE A 170 -19.07 -3.02 -10.87
N ASP A 171 -18.96 -2.09 -9.95
CA ASP A 171 -19.39 -0.71 -10.10
C ASP A 171 -18.32 0.18 -10.73
N GLY A 172 -17.09 -0.32 -10.94
CA GLY A 172 -15.98 0.39 -11.53
C GLY A 172 -15.42 1.52 -10.66
N ALA A 173 -15.70 1.53 -9.35
CA ALA A 173 -15.26 2.60 -8.46
C ALA A 173 -13.74 2.64 -8.34
N VAL A 174 -13.10 1.47 -8.13
CA VAL A 174 -11.64 1.34 -8.06
C VAL A 174 -11.03 1.62 -9.43
N ALA A 175 -11.57 1.06 -10.50
CA ALA A 175 -11.10 1.29 -11.86
C ALA A 175 -11.11 2.78 -12.25
N ARG A 176 -12.13 3.57 -11.81
CA ARG A 176 -12.16 5.03 -12.01
C ARG A 176 -11.10 5.74 -11.20
N ALA A 177 -10.95 5.39 -9.93
CA ALA A 177 -10.00 6.03 -9.03
C ALA A 177 -8.55 5.87 -9.51
N TYR A 178 -8.23 4.73 -10.12
CA TYR A 178 -6.91 4.41 -10.65
C TYR A 178 -6.74 4.73 -12.15
N GLY A 179 -7.75 5.28 -12.82
CA GLY A 179 -7.67 5.67 -14.22
C GLY A 179 -7.67 4.50 -15.20
N ALA A 180 -8.15 3.32 -14.79
CA ALA A 180 -8.40 2.21 -15.70
C ALA A 180 -9.62 2.45 -16.58
N VAL A 181 -10.62 3.18 -16.07
CA VAL A 181 -11.76 3.69 -16.85
C VAL A 181 -11.89 5.22 -16.64
N PRO A 182 -12.60 5.94 -17.55
CA PRO A 182 -12.82 7.37 -17.39
C PRO A 182 -13.58 7.71 -16.10
N ARG A 183 -13.34 8.90 -15.54
CA ARG A 183 -13.97 9.36 -14.28
C ARG A 183 -15.50 9.41 -14.36
N ASP A 184 -16.01 9.74 -15.52
CA ASP A 184 -17.44 9.88 -15.83
C ASP A 184 -18.09 8.59 -16.37
N ALA A 185 -17.29 7.52 -16.46
CA ALA A 185 -17.79 6.23 -16.89
C ALA A 185 -18.79 5.66 -15.87
N THR A 186 -19.96 5.30 -16.37
CA THR A 186 -20.97 4.55 -15.61
C THR A 186 -21.19 3.19 -16.25
N PRO A 187 -21.10 2.08 -15.50
CA PRO A 187 -21.30 0.72 -16.04
C PRO A 187 -22.62 0.55 -16.78
N ALA A 188 -23.64 1.32 -16.38
CA ALA A 188 -24.98 1.27 -17.00
C ALA A 188 -25.06 1.86 -18.42
N LYS A 189 -24.03 2.54 -18.92
CA LYS A 189 -24.05 3.24 -20.23
C LYS A 189 -23.39 2.46 -21.38
N GLY A 190 -23.13 1.17 -21.21
CA GLY A 190 -22.57 0.34 -22.29
C GLY A 190 -21.09 0.01 -22.10
N ALA A 191 -20.45 -0.56 -23.15
CA ALA A 191 -19.04 -0.94 -23.11
C ALA A 191 -18.15 0.29 -22.93
N VAL A 192 -17.48 0.38 -21.79
CA VAL A 192 -16.51 1.43 -21.49
C VAL A 192 -15.13 0.93 -21.90
N ALA A 193 -14.39 1.78 -22.66
CA ALA A 193 -13.01 1.47 -22.99
C ALA A 193 -12.17 1.46 -21.71
N MET A 194 -11.66 0.28 -21.35
CA MET A 194 -10.82 0.08 -20.17
C MET A 194 -9.36 0.04 -20.56
N ARG A 195 -8.53 0.82 -19.88
CA ARG A 195 -7.07 0.72 -19.92
C ARG A 195 -6.65 -0.43 -19.02
N ARG A 196 -5.90 -1.36 -19.58
CA ARG A 196 -5.34 -2.50 -18.83
C ARG A 196 -3.88 -2.25 -18.51
N PHE A 197 -3.50 -2.45 -17.26
CA PHE A 197 -2.13 -2.24 -16.81
C PHE A 197 -1.89 -2.95 -15.47
N TRP A 198 -0.61 -3.15 -15.20
CA TRP A 198 -0.11 -3.49 -13.88
C TRP A 198 0.41 -2.22 -13.21
N LEU A 199 0.13 -2.09 -11.94
CA LEU A 199 0.61 -1.00 -11.09
C LEU A 199 1.39 -1.60 -9.93
N VAL A 200 2.63 -1.18 -9.76
CA VAL A 200 3.44 -1.56 -8.61
C VAL A 200 3.42 -0.41 -7.62
N LEU A 201 3.07 -0.72 -6.38
CA LEU A 201 3.14 0.21 -5.25
C LEU A 201 4.27 -0.21 -4.31
N ASP A 202 4.93 0.77 -3.74
CA ASP A 202 5.90 0.57 -2.69
C ASP A 202 5.23 0.23 -1.34
N PRO A 203 5.98 -0.16 -0.31
CA PRO A 203 5.42 -0.50 1.00
C PRO A 203 4.63 0.62 1.68
N THR A 204 4.80 1.88 1.29
CA THR A 204 4.02 3.03 1.79
C THR A 204 2.79 3.34 0.93
N LEU A 205 2.46 2.46 -0.02
CA LEU A 205 1.37 2.59 -0.99
C LEU A 205 1.53 3.79 -1.93
N ARG A 206 2.76 4.11 -2.32
CA ARG A 206 3.02 5.06 -3.40
C ARG A 206 3.29 4.31 -4.70
N VAL A 207 2.90 4.93 -5.80
CA VAL A 207 3.15 4.40 -7.14
C VAL A 207 4.66 4.30 -7.36
N ALA A 208 5.16 3.09 -7.55
CA ALA A 208 6.54 2.85 -7.93
C ALA A 208 6.67 2.80 -9.46
N ARG A 209 5.79 2.06 -10.14
CA ARG A 209 5.82 1.92 -11.60
C ARG A 209 4.50 1.42 -12.18
N VAL A 210 4.20 1.85 -13.40
CA VAL A 210 3.05 1.39 -14.20
C VAL A 210 3.57 0.62 -15.42
N PHE A 211 2.94 -0.52 -15.73
CA PHE A 211 3.23 -1.35 -16.89
C PHE A 211 1.94 -1.53 -17.70
N PRO A 212 1.68 -0.70 -18.73
CA PRO A 212 0.50 -0.87 -19.57
C PRO A 212 0.55 -2.19 -20.34
N PHE A 213 -0.60 -2.84 -20.52
CA PHE A 213 -0.67 -4.03 -21.36
C PHE A 213 -0.30 -3.68 -22.79
N ARG A 214 0.54 -4.51 -23.38
CA ARG A 214 0.99 -4.40 -24.76
C ARG A 214 0.41 -5.53 -25.61
N PRO A 215 0.25 -5.32 -26.92
CA PRO A 215 -0.26 -6.37 -27.81
C PRO A 215 0.61 -7.64 -27.84
N ASP A 216 1.92 -7.49 -27.62
CA ASP A 216 2.90 -8.58 -27.59
C ASP A 216 3.06 -9.23 -26.21
N GLY A 217 2.45 -8.68 -25.14
CA GLY A 217 2.50 -9.21 -23.78
C GLY A 217 3.87 -9.11 -23.09
N THR A 218 4.80 -8.31 -23.65
CA THR A 218 6.17 -8.17 -23.10
C THR A 218 6.22 -7.48 -21.74
N GLU A 219 5.21 -6.68 -21.40
CA GLU A 219 5.13 -5.97 -20.13
C GLU A 219 5.13 -6.90 -18.91
N ALA A 220 4.58 -8.12 -19.05
CA ALA A 220 4.56 -9.08 -17.95
C ALA A 220 5.99 -9.54 -17.60
N ALA A 221 6.83 -9.83 -18.58
CA ALA A 221 8.23 -10.18 -18.36
C ALA A 221 9.01 -9.03 -17.71
N GLU A 222 8.79 -7.80 -18.19
CA GLU A 222 9.39 -6.60 -17.60
C GLU A 222 8.95 -6.38 -16.15
N LEU A 223 7.67 -6.56 -15.85
CA LEU A 223 7.11 -6.47 -14.49
C LEU A 223 7.82 -7.46 -13.55
N PHE A 224 7.85 -8.75 -13.92
CA PHE A 224 8.41 -9.76 -13.03
C PHE A 224 9.92 -9.65 -12.89
N ALA A 225 10.64 -9.20 -13.92
CA ALA A 225 12.06 -8.83 -13.80
C ALA A 225 12.25 -7.66 -12.83
N TYR A 226 11.42 -6.64 -12.94
CA TYR A 226 11.43 -5.49 -12.03
C TYR A 226 11.19 -5.93 -10.58
N LEU A 227 10.15 -6.75 -10.32
CA LEU A 227 9.83 -7.24 -8.97
C LEU A 227 10.97 -8.04 -8.34
N ARG A 228 11.67 -8.87 -9.13
CA ARG A 228 12.83 -9.63 -8.63
C ARG A 228 13.99 -8.74 -8.21
N GLY A 229 14.15 -7.58 -8.87
CA GLY A 229 15.18 -6.59 -8.54
C GLY A 229 14.86 -5.69 -7.33
N LEU A 230 13.61 -5.71 -6.82
CA LEU A 230 13.23 -4.86 -5.71
C LEU A 230 13.84 -5.37 -4.38
N PRO A 231 14.25 -4.46 -3.48
CA PRO A 231 14.72 -4.82 -2.15
C PRO A 231 13.60 -5.46 -1.33
N ALA A 232 13.98 -6.31 -0.36
CA ALA A 232 13.02 -6.79 0.62
C ALA A 232 12.49 -5.60 1.45
N PRO A 233 11.17 -5.57 1.78
CA PRO A 233 10.63 -4.56 2.67
C PRO A 233 11.33 -4.59 4.03
N GLY A 234 11.64 -3.42 4.58
CA GLY A 234 12.18 -3.31 5.94
C GLY A 234 11.12 -3.65 7.00
N ALA A 235 11.55 -3.88 8.24
CA ALA A 235 10.66 -4.25 9.36
C ALA A 235 9.52 -3.25 9.62
N HIS A 236 9.68 -2.00 9.20
CA HIS A 236 8.69 -0.92 9.37
C HIS A 236 8.36 -0.22 8.05
N ALA A 237 8.44 -0.96 6.94
CA ALA A 237 8.29 -0.39 5.60
C ALA A 237 6.90 0.21 5.31
N GLY A 238 5.87 -0.20 6.06
CA GLY A 238 4.52 0.37 5.96
C GLY A 238 4.32 1.64 6.77
N PHE A 239 5.30 2.01 7.58
CA PHE A 239 5.27 3.28 8.31
C PHE A 239 6.10 4.29 7.54
N ASP A 240 5.49 5.42 7.24
CA ASP A 240 6.21 6.55 6.67
C ASP A 240 7.22 7.02 7.71
N VAL A 241 8.49 6.69 7.48
CA VAL A 241 9.56 7.01 8.41
C VAL A 241 9.80 8.50 8.32
N GLN A 242 9.29 9.22 9.31
CA GLN A 242 9.55 10.64 9.58
C GLN A 242 9.31 11.54 8.36
N ALA A 243 8.13 12.13 8.32
CA ALA A 243 7.98 13.37 7.56
C ALA A 243 9.16 14.29 7.93
N PRO A 244 9.93 14.78 6.95
CA PRO A 244 10.97 15.74 7.28
C PRO A 244 10.30 16.96 7.92
N VAL A 245 10.43 17.09 9.24
CA VAL A 245 9.88 18.23 9.98
C VAL A 245 10.80 19.39 9.71
N LEU A 246 10.37 20.30 8.85
CA LEU A 246 11.05 21.57 8.66
C LEU A 246 10.59 22.53 9.75
N ILE A 247 11.42 22.76 10.74
CA ILE A 247 11.19 23.80 11.75
C ILE A 247 11.79 25.10 11.22
N LEU A 248 10.93 26.02 10.81
CA LEU A 248 11.32 27.37 10.42
C LEU A 248 11.09 28.30 11.62
N PRO A 249 12.10 28.65 12.39
CA PRO A 249 11.93 29.63 13.45
C PRO A 249 11.73 31.02 12.86
N ASN A 250 10.91 31.85 13.53
CA ASN A 250 10.69 33.24 13.18
C ASN A 250 10.09 33.50 11.78
N VAL A 251 9.24 32.59 11.28
CA VAL A 251 8.53 32.76 10.00
C VAL A 251 7.55 33.93 10.05
N PHE A 252 6.95 34.15 11.22
CA PHE A 252 6.06 35.29 11.47
C PHE A 252 6.67 36.21 12.52
N GLU A 253 6.50 37.52 12.32
CA GLU A 253 6.87 38.51 13.30
C GLU A 253 6.05 38.34 14.59
N ALA A 254 6.67 38.62 15.74
CA ALA A 254 6.04 38.43 17.05
C ALA A 254 4.73 39.22 17.21
N GLU A 255 4.63 40.37 16.54
CA GLU A 255 3.41 41.21 16.52
C GLU A 255 2.29 40.55 15.71
N PHE A 256 2.60 39.96 14.57
CA PHE A 256 1.64 39.20 13.78
C PHE A 256 1.12 37.98 14.55
N CYS A 257 2.01 37.25 15.23
CA CYS A 257 1.61 36.12 16.09
C CYS A 257 0.66 36.57 17.20
N ARG A 258 0.95 37.70 17.86
CA ARG A 258 0.07 38.27 18.92
C ARG A 258 -1.32 38.59 18.38
N ARG A 259 -1.44 39.13 17.15
CA ARG A 259 -2.73 39.40 16.52
C ARG A 259 -3.52 38.14 16.14
N LEU A 260 -2.83 37.00 15.92
CA LEU A 260 -3.49 35.72 15.59
C LEU A 260 -3.99 35.00 16.85
N ILE A 261 -3.34 35.23 17.98
CA ILE A 261 -3.65 34.52 19.24
C ILE A 261 -4.77 35.26 20.01
N GLY A 262 -5.03 36.54 19.68
CA GLY A 262 -6.06 37.37 20.31
C GLY A 262 -5.56 37.94 21.60
#